data_a212beef03c3b831aaf9f16e467dab99
#
_entry.id   a212beef03c3b831aaf9f16e467dab99
#
_cell.length_a   1.000
_cell.length_b   1.000
_cell.length_c   1.000
_cell.angle_alpha   90.00
_cell.angle_beta   90.00
_cell.angle_gamma   90.00
#
_symmetry.space_group_name_H-M   'P 1'
#
loop_
_entity.id
_entity.type
_entity.pdbx_description
1 polymer ?
#
loop_
_entity_poly.entity_id
_entity_poly.type
_entity_poly.pdbx_seq_one_letter_code
_entity_poly.pdbx_strand_id
1 'polypeptide(L)'
;MCIRDRLGREKKGLEEDSISEELQKLVTRDYSSNISKAVCNRAISWLRFCGVIGFCGKIIEMDILNFKPGCRCYFMDLGLASYYMARVGAAQTEIAGMLSENFVYINLKKRQDFPEEIAFEMPAFATFKGGEVDFVVQGLKSSRRYAIEVKTGKHIGNTAKKVLESGKADCLLYLKGDTLGAVSYTHLRAHE
;
A
#
# COMPACT_ATOMS: atom_id res chain seq x y z
N MET A 1 3.04 -8.40 5.09
CA MET A 1 3.93 -7.37 5.64
C MET A 1 4.60 -6.73 4.47
N CYS A 2 4.31 -5.49 4.25
CA CYS A 2 5.24 -4.69 3.50
C CYS A 2 6.56 -4.79 4.27
N ILE A 3 7.68 -5.08 3.60
CA ILE A 3 9.02 -5.07 4.20
C ILE A 3 9.20 -3.79 5.04
N ARG A 4 8.54 -2.71 4.64
CA ARG A 4 8.48 -1.42 5.32
C ARG A 4 7.77 -1.41 6.68
N ASP A 5 6.70 -2.19 6.90
CA ASP A 5 5.96 -2.14 8.18
C ASP A 5 6.79 -2.68 9.35
N ARG A 6 7.71 -3.59 9.06
CA ARG A 6 8.67 -4.09 10.06
C ARG A 6 9.80 -3.09 10.33
N LEU A 7 10.20 -2.31 9.31
CA LEU A 7 11.26 -1.29 9.41
C LEU A 7 10.72 0.07 9.86
N GLY A 8 9.50 0.42 9.50
CA GLY A 8 8.90 1.73 9.77
C GLY A 8 8.53 1.98 11.22
N ARG A 9 8.45 0.94 12.07
CA ARG A 9 8.19 1.11 13.50
C ARG A 9 9.40 1.63 14.28
N GLU A 10 10.61 1.46 13.76
CA GLU A 10 11.83 1.82 14.48
C GLU A 10 12.38 3.22 14.15
N LYS A 11 11.96 3.85 13.04
CA LYS A 11 12.48 5.19 12.68
C LYS A 11 11.44 6.07 11.97
N LYS A 12 10.87 7.00 12.69
CA LYS A 12 10.30 8.22 12.10
C LYS A 12 11.44 9.00 11.43
N GLY A 13 11.49 9.06 10.11
CA GLY A 13 12.38 9.96 9.36
C GLY A 13 13.40 9.35 8.42
N LEU A 14 13.30 8.07 8.05
CA LEU A 14 14.08 7.55 6.91
C LEU A 14 13.51 8.09 5.62
N GLU A 15 14.29 8.87 4.88
CA GLU A 15 14.09 9.01 3.44
C GLU A 15 14.03 7.60 2.84
N GLU A 16 13.11 7.41 1.91
CA GLU A 16 12.82 6.10 1.35
C GLU A 16 14.03 5.62 0.53
N ASP A 17 14.93 4.93 1.19
CA ASP A 17 15.93 4.08 0.53
C ASP A 17 15.18 3.12 -0.40
N SER A 18 15.79 2.75 -1.48
CA SER A 18 15.19 1.78 -2.40
C SER A 18 14.86 0.47 -1.65
N ILE A 19 13.80 -0.22 -2.07
CA ILE A 19 13.40 -1.51 -1.48
C ILE A 19 14.59 -2.49 -1.40
N SER A 20 15.51 -2.43 -2.35
CA SER A 20 16.72 -3.25 -2.38
C SER A 20 17.71 -2.91 -1.29
N GLU A 21 17.82 -1.65 -0.87
CA GLU A 21 18.69 -1.24 0.25
C GLU A 21 18.12 -1.71 1.56
N GLU A 22 16.81 -1.58 1.75
CA GLU A 22 16.12 -2.10 2.93
C GLU A 22 16.24 -3.62 3.03
N LEU A 23 16.04 -4.33 1.91
CA LEU A 23 16.20 -5.78 1.86
C LEU A 23 17.65 -6.18 2.17
N GLN A 24 18.65 -5.48 1.63
CA GLN A 24 20.06 -5.73 1.92
C GLN A 24 20.35 -5.57 3.42
N LYS A 25 19.90 -4.48 4.03
CA LYS A 25 20.07 -4.22 5.47
C LYS A 25 19.47 -5.34 6.32
N LEU A 26 18.24 -5.79 5.95
CA LEU A 26 17.55 -6.88 6.65
C LEU A 26 18.30 -8.21 6.54
N VAL A 27 18.71 -8.59 5.33
CA VAL A 27 19.43 -9.86 5.10
C VAL A 27 20.78 -9.85 5.82
N THR A 28 21.51 -8.74 5.78
CA THR A 28 22.80 -8.62 6.49
C THR A 28 22.62 -8.74 8.00
N ARG A 29 21.57 -8.11 8.56
CA ARG A 29 21.28 -8.15 9.98
C ARG A 29 20.80 -9.54 10.44
N ASP A 30 19.82 -10.11 9.75
CA ASP A 30 19.09 -11.28 10.23
C ASP A 30 19.81 -12.61 9.86
N TYR A 31 20.63 -12.62 8.83
CA TYR A 31 21.31 -13.81 8.33
C TYR A 31 22.83 -13.71 8.29
N SER A 32 23.40 -12.60 8.81
CA SER A 32 24.86 -12.36 8.83
C SER A 32 25.52 -12.56 7.46
N SER A 33 24.80 -12.27 6.38
CA SER A 33 25.20 -12.52 5.00
C SER A 33 25.62 -11.22 4.32
N ASN A 34 26.82 -11.21 3.72
CA ASN A 34 27.30 -10.10 2.88
C ASN A 34 26.66 -10.16 1.48
N ILE A 35 25.37 -9.84 1.39
CA ILE A 35 24.68 -9.75 0.12
C ILE A 35 24.84 -8.33 -0.47
N SER A 36 25.14 -8.22 -1.76
CA SER A 36 25.26 -6.92 -2.41
C SER A 36 23.88 -6.36 -2.79
N LYS A 37 23.75 -5.04 -2.83
CA LYS A 37 22.55 -4.34 -3.35
C LYS A 37 22.17 -4.80 -4.76
N ALA A 38 23.16 -5.08 -5.62
CA ALA A 38 22.93 -5.58 -6.98
C ALA A 38 22.24 -6.96 -6.98
N VAL A 39 22.58 -7.85 -6.05
CA VAL A 39 21.90 -9.14 -5.91
C VAL A 39 20.47 -8.94 -5.41
N CYS A 40 20.24 -8.07 -4.45
CA CYS A 40 18.88 -7.72 -3.98
C CYS A 40 18.02 -7.14 -5.12
N ASN A 41 18.57 -6.23 -5.91
CA ASN A 41 17.88 -5.66 -7.09
C ASN A 41 17.47 -6.74 -8.09
N ARG A 42 18.37 -7.66 -8.40
CA ARG A 42 18.06 -8.77 -9.32
C ARG A 42 16.99 -9.69 -8.77
N ALA A 43 17.06 -10.04 -7.49
CA ALA A 43 16.07 -10.90 -6.85
C ALA A 43 14.67 -10.23 -6.87
N ILE A 44 14.58 -8.94 -6.52
CA ILE A 44 13.34 -8.17 -6.56
C ILE A 44 12.79 -8.10 -8.00
N SER A 45 13.65 -7.84 -8.98
CA SER A 45 13.26 -7.79 -10.39
C SER A 45 12.71 -9.14 -10.87
N TRP A 46 13.31 -10.24 -10.48
CA TRP A 46 12.84 -11.59 -10.82
C TRP A 46 11.50 -11.91 -10.16
N LEU A 47 11.35 -11.61 -8.87
CA LEU A 47 10.08 -11.81 -8.15
C LEU A 47 8.94 -10.99 -8.80
N ARG A 48 9.24 -9.78 -9.25
CA ARG A 48 8.29 -8.95 -9.99
C ARG A 48 7.96 -9.54 -11.36
N PHE A 49 8.99 -9.95 -12.13
CA PHE A 49 8.81 -10.52 -13.46
C PHE A 49 8.00 -11.83 -13.42
N CYS A 50 8.23 -12.66 -12.41
CA CYS A 50 7.48 -13.90 -12.18
C CYS A 50 6.08 -13.66 -11.59
N GLY A 51 5.68 -12.42 -11.34
CA GLY A 51 4.37 -12.10 -10.77
C GLY A 51 4.19 -12.52 -9.30
N VAL A 52 5.27 -12.76 -8.57
CA VAL A 52 5.23 -13.10 -7.14
C VAL A 52 4.96 -11.86 -6.29
N ILE A 53 5.54 -10.73 -6.69
CA ILE A 53 5.32 -9.42 -6.06
C ILE A 53 4.88 -8.39 -7.10
N GLY A 54 4.12 -7.40 -6.63
CA GLY A 54 3.78 -6.21 -7.39
C GLY A 54 4.21 -4.95 -6.65
N PHE A 55 4.41 -3.85 -7.36
CA PHE A 55 4.82 -2.58 -6.80
C PHE A 55 3.67 -1.61 -6.66
N CYS A 56 3.73 -0.78 -5.61
CA CYS A 56 2.84 0.33 -5.34
C CYS A 56 3.62 1.63 -5.35
N GLY A 57 3.07 2.65 -6.00
CA GLY A 57 3.64 3.99 -6.02
C GLY A 57 3.25 4.79 -4.78
N LYS A 58 3.86 5.98 -4.65
CA LYS A 58 3.58 6.95 -3.60
C LYS A 58 3.20 8.30 -4.21
N ILE A 59 2.12 8.86 -3.72
CA ILE A 59 1.70 10.24 -4.01
C ILE A 59 2.06 11.09 -2.79
N ILE A 60 2.92 12.09 -2.97
CA ILE A 60 3.39 12.94 -1.88
C ILE A 60 2.40 14.09 -1.67
N GLU A 61 1.96 14.30 -0.41
CA GLU A 61 1.03 15.35 -0.01
C GLU A 61 -0.28 15.39 -0.84
N MET A 62 -0.73 14.20 -1.27
CA MET A 62 -1.91 14.06 -2.15
C MET A 62 -1.79 14.87 -3.45
N ASP A 63 -0.58 15.18 -3.88
CA ASP A 63 -0.29 15.83 -5.16
C ASP A 63 0.06 14.78 -6.21
N ILE A 64 -0.83 14.59 -7.18
CA ILE A 64 -0.69 13.59 -8.24
C ILE A 64 0.56 13.85 -9.11
N LEU A 65 0.94 15.11 -9.28
CA LEU A 65 2.14 15.45 -10.04
C LEU A 65 3.43 15.07 -9.31
N ASN A 66 3.33 14.82 -8.00
CA ASN A 66 4.45 14.37 -7.18
C ASN A 66 4.35 12.87 -6.88
N PHE A 67 4.44 12.06 -7.93
CA PHE A 67 4.36 10.62 -7.89
C PHE A 67 5.74 9.96 -7.92
N LYS A 68 5.97 9.03 -6.98
CA LYS A 68 7.17 8.18 -6.94
C LYS A 68 6.77 6.72 -7.18
N PRO A 69 7.26 6.07 -8.24
CA PRO A 69 6.97 4.66 -8.49
C PRO A 69 7.75 3.73 -7.55
N GLY A 70 7.19 2.55 -7.28
CA GLY A 70 7.93 1.44 -6.67
C GLY A 70 8.31 1.60 -5.21
N CYS A 71 7.56 2.39 -4.43
CA CYS A 71 7.87 2.66 -3.02
C CYS A 71 7.45 1.54 -2.04
N ARG A 72 6.55 0.62 -2.46
CA ARG A 72 6.12 -0.55 -1.69
C ARG A 72 6.03 -1.78 -2.57
N CYS A 73 6.17 -2.96 -1.94
CA CYS A 73 5.91 -4.25 -2.55
C CYS A 73 4.77 -4.96 -1.83
N TYR A 74 3.93 -5.62 -2.61
CA TYR A 74 2.88 -6.50 -2.14
C TYR A 74 3.03 -7.88 -2.79
N PHE A 75 2.64 -8.94 -2.08
CA PHE A 75 2.54 -10.26 -2.69
C PHE A 75 1.33 -10.29 -3.64
N MET A 76 1.48 -10.99 -4.76
CA MET A 76 0.37 -11.22 -5.70
C MET A 76 -0.48 -12.44 -5.32
N ASP A 77 -0.07 -13.18 -4.29
CA ASP A 77 -0.78 -14.32 -3.71
C ASP A 77 -0.89 -14.19 -2.20
N LEU A 78 -2.13 -14.25 -1.66
CA LEU A 78 -2.40 -14.10 -0.23
C LEU A 78 -1.97 -15.31 0.58
N GLY A 79 -2.02 -16.51 0.00
CA GLY A 79 -1.57 -17.72 0.66
C GLY A 79 -0.06 -17.69 0.89
N LEU A 80 0.69 -17.25 -0.12
CA LEU A 80 2.13 -17.04 -0.02
C LEU A 80 2.46 -15.98 1.04
N ALA A 81 1.75 -14.85 1.03
CA ALA A 81 1.90 -13.79 2.02
C ALA A 81 1.64 -14.31 3.44
N SER A 82 0.51 -15.02 3.65
CA SER A 82 0.14 -15.62 4.93
C SER A 82 1.19 -16.61 5.43
N TYR A 83 1.66 -17.51 4.55
CA TYR A 83 2.68 -18.50 4.88
C TYR A 83 3.97 -17.86 5.40
N TYR A 84 4.50 -16.88 4.69
CA TYR A 84 5.74 -16.22 5.12
C TYR A 84 5.57 -15.40 6.39
N MET A 85 4.42 -14.76 6.59
CA MET A 85 4.15 -14.04 7.81
C MET A 85 4.08 -14.95 9.04
N ALA A 86 3.41 -16.08 8.92
CA ALA A 86 3.35 -17.08 9.97
C ALA A 86 4.76 -17.61 10.31
N ARG A 87 5.59 -17.86 9.31
CA ARG A 87 6.98 -18.33 9.50
C ARG A 87 7.87 -17.34 10.26
N VAL A 88 7.65 -16.04 10.07
CA VAL A 88 8.43 -15.01 10.80
C VAL A 88 7.82 -14.67 12.17
N GLY A 89 6.79 -15.42 12.60
CA GLY A 89 6.19 -15.27 13.93
C GLY A 89 5.35 -14.00 14.10
N ALA A 90 4.79 -13.46 13.01
CA ALA A 90 3.91 -12.30 13.10
C ALA A 90 2.63 -12.65 13.88
N ALA A 91 2.12 -11.70 14.67
CA ALA A 91 0.87 -11.88 15.39
C ALA A 91 -0.33 -11.99 14.43
N GLN A 92 -1.36 -12.75 14.80
CA GLN A 92 -2.55 -12.97 13.96
C GLN A 92 -3.24 -11.66 13.55
N THR A 93 -3.26 -10.66 14.44
CA THR A 93 -3.81 -9.33 14.14
C THR A 93 -2.99 -8.57 13.09
N GLU A 94 -1.66 -8.73 13.11
CA GLU A 94 -0.76 -8.14 12.11
C GLU A 94 -0.93 -8.84 10.76
N ILE A 95 -1.05 -10.18 10.76
CA ILE A 95 -1.32 -10.98 9.56
C ILE A 95 -2.63 -10.53 8.92
N ALA A 96 -3.72 -10.44 9.71
CA ALA A 96 -5.03 -10.04 9.22
C ALA A 96 -5.00 -8.63 8.60
N GLY A 97 -4.35 -7.66 9.26
CA GLY A 97 -4.20 -6.29 8.74
C GLY A 97 -3.49 -6.27 7.40
N MET A 98 -2.36 -6.95 7.33
CA MET A 98 -1.55 -7.00 6.12
C MET A 98 -2.26 -7.74 4.97
N LEU A 99 -2.90 -8.87 5.25
CA LEU A 99 -3.64 -9.61 4.21
C LEU A 99 -4.80 -8.79 3.66
N SER A 100 -5.49 -8.00 4.51
CA SER A 100 -6.56 -7.10 4.06
C SER A 100 -6.03 -6.02 3.13
N GLU A 101 -4.92 -5.36 3.48
CA GLU A 101 -4.27 -4.35 2.64
C GLU A 101 -3.76 -4.98 1.32
N ASN A 102 -3.13 -6.15 1.40
CA ASN A 102 -2.63 -6.88 0.24
C ASN A 102 -3.76 -7.34 -0.69
N PHE A 103 -4.91 -7.75 -0.14
CA PHE A 103 -6.10 -8.09 -0.91
C PHE A 103 -6.61 -6.88 -1.71
N VAL A 104 -6.69 -5.71 -1.07
CA VAL A 104 -7.09 -4.48 -1.76
C VAL A 104 -6.10 -4.13 -2.86
N TYR A 105 -4.79 -4.23 -2.60
CA TYR A 105 -3.75 -4.02 -3.60
C TYR A 105 -3.93 -4.90 -4.83
N ILE A 106 -4.12 -6.22 -4.65
CA ILE A 106 -4.32 -7.18 -5.76
C ILE A 106 -5.54 -6.79 -6.60
N ASN A 107 -6.64 -6.40 -5.96
CA ASN A 107 -7.85 -6.02 -6.67
C ASN A 107 -7.69 -4.69 -7.43
N LEU A 108 -6.99 -3.71 -6.85
CA LEU A 108 -6.65 -2.47 -7.55
C LEU A 108 -5.74 -2.74 -8.75
N LYS A 109 -4.73 -3.61 -8.57
CA LYS A 109 -3.81 -3.98 -9.66
C LYS A 109 -4.54 -4.65 -10.83
N LYS A 110 -5.47 -5.57 -10.55
CA LYS A 110 -6.31 -6.19 -11.58
C LYS A 110 -7.15 -5.19 -12.35
N ARG A 111 -7.69 -4.16 -11.69
CA ARG A 111 -8.49 -3.11 -12.34
C ARG A 111 -7.66 -2.16 -13.19
N GLN A 112 -6.39 -2.00 -12.90
CA GLN A 112 -5.49 -1.19 -13.72
C GLN A 112 -5.16 -1.84 -15.06
N ASP A 113 -5.34 -3.15 -15.17
CA ASP A 113 -5.22 -3.85 -16.44
C ASP A 113 -6.41 -3.54 -17.37
N PHE A 114 -7.45 -2.84 -16.88
CA PHE A 114 -8.56 -2.28 -17.65
C PHE A 114 -8.35 -0.76 -17.86
N PRO A 115 -7.80 -0.33 -19.01
CA PRO A 115 -7.28 1.02 -19.21
C PRO A 115 -8.33 2.15 -19.15
N GLU A 116 -9.61 1.81 -19.07
CA GLU A 116 -10.67 2.82 -19.00
C GLU A 116 -11.17 3.15 -17.59
N GLU A 117 -10.69 2.45 -16.55
CA GLU A 117 -11.23 2.60 -15.20
C GLU A 117 -10.38 3.49 -14.29
N ILE A 118 -9.07 3.33 -14.30
CA ILE A 118 -8.15 3.98 -13.36
C ILE A 118 -7.05 4.75 -14.11
N ALA A 119 -6.79 5.98 -13.68
CA ALA A 119 -5.84 6.89 -14.32
C ALA A 119 -4.36 6.59 -14.00
N PHE A 120 -4.06 5.78 -12.99
CA PHE A 120 -2.68 5.48 -12.59
C PHE A 120 -2.18 4.16 -13.19
N GLU A 121 -0.91 4.14 -13.61
CA GLU A 121 -0.26 2.93 -14.15
C GLU A 121 -0.03 1.83 -13.09
N MET A 122 -0.03 2.18 -11.81
CA MET A 122 0.11 1.23 -10.71
C MET A 122 -0.68 1.72 -9.48
N PRO A 123 -1.11 0.83 -8.56
CA PRO A 123 -1.70 1.23 -7.29
C PRO A 123 -0.77 2.19 -6.56
N ALA A 124 -1.34 3.17 -5.90
CA ALA A 124 -0.58 4.17 -5.16
C ALA A 124 -1.17 4.39 -3.77
N PHE A 125 -0.30 4.57 -2.78
CA PHE A 125 -0.65 5.14 -1.49
C PHE A 125 -0.29 6.63 -1.46
N ALA A 126 -0.78 7.38 -0.48
CA ALA A 126 -0.47 8.79 -0.38
C ALA A 126 -0.03 9.19 1.02
N THR A 127 0.79 10.25 1.10
CA THR A 127 1.05 10.98 2.35
C THR A 127 0.29 12.28 2.36
N PHE A 128 -0.13 12.72 3.55
CA PHE A 128 -0.78 14.01 3.76
C PHE A 128 -0.58 14.49 5.19
N LYS A 129 0.05 15.66 5.37
CA LYS A 129 0.29 16.31 6.68
C LYS A 129 0.86 15.34 7.72
N GLY A 130 1.88 14.58 7.34
CA GLY A 130 2.58 13.62 8.21
C GLY A 130 1.82 12.31 8.49
N GLY A 131 0.63 12.13 7.91
CA GLY A 131 -0.11 10.88 7.93
C GLY A 131 -0.11 10.18 6.57
N GLU A 132 -0.72 9.00 6.52
CA GLU A 132 -0.76 8.18 5.33
C GLU A 132 -2.18 7.71 5.03
N VAL A 133 -2.49 7.58 3.74
CA VAL A 133 -3.70 6.97 3.19
C VAL A 133 -3.29 5.69 2.49
N ASP A 134 -3.92 4.57 2.81
CA ASP A 134 -3.48 3.24 2.35
C ASP A 134 -3.48 3.12 0.83
N PHE A 135 -4.54 3.61 0.14
CA PHE A 135 -4.56 3.71 -1.31
C PHE A 135 -5.30 4.95 -1.80
N VAL A 136 -4.87 5.43 -2.96
CA VAL A 136 -5.55 6.50 -3.70
C VAL A 136 -5.83 6.01 -5.11
N VAL A 137 -7.04 6.23 -5.58
CA VAL A 137 -7.50 5.89 -6.92
C VAL A 137 -8.12 7.12 -7.55
N GLN A 138 -7.83 7.36 -8.81
CA GLN A 138 -8.51 8.36 -9.62
C GLN A 138 -9.20 7.69 -10.80
N GLY A 139 -10.51 7.91 -10.93
CA GLY A 139 -11.26 7.43 -12.08
C GLY A 139 -10.88 8.18 -13.34
N LEU A 140 -10.56 7.47 -14.42
CA LEU A 140 -10.12 8.09 -15.66
C LEU A 140 -11.22 8.94 -16.31
N LYS A 141 -12.44 8.41 -16.37
CA LYS A 141 -13.60 9.11 -17.00
C LYS A 141 -14.20 10.19 -16.07
N SER A 142 -14.31 9.90 -14.78
CA SER A 142 -14.95 10.80 -13.83
C SER A 142 -14.01 11.86 -13.26
N SER A 143 -12.69 11.66 -13.41
CA SER A 143 -11.64 12.42 -12.73
C SER A 143 -11.76 12.45 -11.19
N ARG A 144 -12.74 11.73 -10.63
CA ARG A 144 -12.95 11.67 -9.18
C ARG A 144 -11.82 10.93 -8.50
N ARG A 145 -11.40 11.45 -7.37
CA ARG A 145 -10.34 10.90 -6.53
C ARG A 145 -10.92 10.24 -5.29
N TYR A 146 -10.55 9.00 -5.08
CA TYR A 146 -10.97 8.18 -3.96
C TYR A 146 -9.79 7.94 -3.03
N ALA A 147 -9.93 8.30 -1.75
CA ALA A 147 -9.02 7.88 -0.69
C ALA A 147 -9.56 6.59 -0.07
N ILE A 148 -8.73 5.56 0.03
CA ILE A 148 -9.12 4.23 0.53
C ILE A 148 -8.30 3.93 1.79
N GLU A 149 -9.00 3.62 2.87
CA GLU A 149 -8.43 3.16 4.15
C GLU A 149 -8.85 1.72 4.40
N VAL A 150 -7.88 0.87 4.69
CA VAL A 150 -8.09 -0.54 5.00
C VAL A 150 -7.90 -0.74 6.51
N LYS A 151 -8.93 -1.19 7.19
CA LYS A 151 -8.91 -1.36 8.65
C LYS A 151 -9.43 -2.73 9.06
N THR A 152 -8.70 -3.39 9.96
CA THR A 152 -9.12 -4.64 10.60
C THR A 152 -9.74 -4.40 11.99
N GLY A 153 -9.67 -3.17 12.51
CA GLY A 153 -10.16 -2.80 13.84
C GLY A 153 -11.21 -1.67 13.82
N LYS A 154 -11.64 -1.26 15.00
CA LYS A 154 -12.66 -0.22 15.18
C LYS A 154 -12.14 1.21 14.98
N HIS A 155 -10.83 1.43 15.03
CA HIS A 155 -10.24 2.76 14.90
C HIS A 155 -10.21 3.23 13.45
N ILE A 156 -10.80 4.40 13.22
CA ILE A 156 -10.79 5.09 11.93
C ILE A 156 -9.61 6.07 11.93
N GLY A 157 -8.71 5.93 10.97
CA GLY A 157 -7.59 6.86 10.81
C GLY A 157 -8.07 8.29 10.49
N ASN A 158 -7.44 9.28 11.12
CA ASN A 158 -7.83 10.68 10.91
C ASN A 158 -7.30 11.28 9.59
N THR A 159 -6.28 10.65 8.97
CA THR A 159 -5.61 11.19 7.77
C THR A 159 -6.54 11.24 6.59
N ALA A 160 -7.26 10.15 6.30
CA ALA A 160 -8.18 10.11 5.17
C ALA A 160 -9.36 11.12 5.32
N LYS A 161 -9.84 11.35 6.55
CA LYS A 161 -10.82 12.41 6.81
C LYS A 161 -10.27 13.80 6.50
N LYS A 162 -9.04 14.09 6.97
CA LYS A 162 -8.38 15.37 6.67
C LYS A 162 -8.16 15.58 5.18
N VAL A 163 -7.87 14.50 4.44
CA VAL A 163 -7.73 14.54 2.98
C VAL A 163 -9.06 14.91 2.33
N LEU A 164 -10.18 14.30 2.75
CA LEU A 164 -11.52 14.62 2.26
C LEU A 164 -11.91 16.08 2.60
N GLU A 165 -11.73 16.49 3.85
CA GLU A 165 -12.04 17.86 4.33
C GLU A 165 -11.23 18.93 3.62
N SER A 166 -10.01 18.61 3.19
CA SER A 166 -9.15 19.53 2.42
C SER A 166 -9.48 19.61 0.93
N GLY A 167 -10.46 18.83 0.44
CA GLY A 167 -10.82 18.74 -0.98
C GLY A 167 -9.77 18.04 -1.85
N LYS A 168 -8.81 17.32 -1.24
CA LYS A 168 -7.78 16.58 -1.98
C LYS A 168 -8.28 15.21 -2.48
N ALA A 169 -9.38 14.70 -1.93
CA ALA A 169 -10.15 13.58 -2.44
C ALA A 169 -11.64 13.93 -2.45
N ASP A 170 -12.37 13.38 -3.43
CA ASP A 170 -13.81 13.57 -3.56
C ASP A 170 -14.60 12.57 -2.73
N CYS A 171 -14.03 11.40 -2.49
CA CYS A 171 -14.67 10.31 -1.77
C CYS A 171 -13.67 9.62 -0.83
N LEU A 172 -14.20 9.11 0.30
CA LEU A 172 -13.47 8.32 1.25
C LEU A 172 -14.13 6.96 1.40
N LEU A 173 -13.35 5.89 1.18
CA LEU A 173 -13.79 4.51 1.32
C LEU A 173 -13.09 3.86 2.51
N TYR A 174 -13.86 3.29 3.44
CA TYR A 174 -13.35 2.44 4.50
C TYR A 174 -13.66 0.98 4.18
N LEU A 175 -12.60 0.19 3.99
CA LEU A 175 -12.70 -1.25 3.79
C LEU A 175 -12.39 -1.96 5.10
N LYS A 176 -13.37 -2.70 5.64
CA LYS A 176 -13.23 -3.44 6.90
C LYS A 176 -13.21 -4.94 6.62
N GLY A 177 -12.20 -5.64 7.16
CA GLY A 177 -11.99 -7.06 6.91
C GLY A 177 -12.80 -8.03 7.79
N ASP A 178 -13.51 -7.53 8.80
CA ASP A 178 -14.26 -8.35 9.76
C ASP A 178 -15.73 -8.57 9.40
N THR A 179 -16.22 -7.91 8.36
CA THR A 179 -17.56 -8.10 7.82
C THR A 179 -17.49 -8.40 6.34
N LEU A 180 -17.87 -9.61 5.94
CA LEU A 180 -17.96 -10.01 4.54
C LEU A 180 -18.78 -8.98 3.74
N GLY A 181 -18.09 -8.13 2.98
CA GLY A 181 -18.69 -7.23 2.01
C GLY A 181 -19.26 -5.91 2.55
N ALA A 182 -19.01 -5.52 3.79
CA ALA A 182 -19.46 -4.21 4.28
C ALA A 182 -18.53 -3.09 3.81
N VAL A 183 -18.93 -2.40 2.76
CA VAL A 183 -18.38 -1.11 2.36
C VAL A 183 -19.16 -0.02 3.07
N SER A 184 -18.54 0.67 4.02
CA SER A 184 -19.15 1.83 4.65
C SER A 184 -18.88 3.07 3.80
N TYR A 185 -19.90 3.59 3.15
CA TYR A 185 -19.85 4.88 2.45
C TYR A 185 -20.13 5.99 3.45
N THR A 186 -19.20 6.88 3.65
CA THR A 186 -19.45 8.10 4.42
C THR A 186 -19.31 9.32 3.52
N HIS A 187 -20.46 9.93 3.26
CA HIS A 187 -20.68 11.26 2.71
C HIS A 187 -20.15 11.57 1.30
N LEU A 188 -21.04 11.31 0.32
CA LEU A 188 -21.15 12.20 -0.81
C LEU A 188 -21.58 13.59 -0.27
N ARG A 189 -20.72 14.60 -0.35
CA ARG A 189 -21.22 15.99 -0.34
C ARG A 189 -21.99 16.15 -1.64
N ALA A 190 -23.33 16.19 -1.55
CA ALA A 190 -24.13 16.82 -2.57
C ALA A 190 -23.71 18.29 -2.61
N HIS A 191 -23.04 18.72 -3.66
CA HIS A 191 -22.95 20.11 -3.99
C HIS A 191 -24.28 20.45 -4.70
N GLU A 192 -25.15 21.15 -4.01
CA GLU A 192 -26.12 22.02 -4.62
C GLU A 192 -25.44 23.20 -5.32
#